data_e6200e85ff2fdb0470d40f329121b278
#
_entry.id   e6200e85ff2fdb0470d40f329121b278
#
_cell.length_a   1.000
_cell.length_b   1.000
_cell.length_c   1.000
_cell.angle_alpha   90.00
_cell.angle_beta   90.00
_cell.angle_gamma   90.00
#
_symmetry.space_group_name_H-M   'P 1'
#
loop_
_entity.id
_entity.type
_entity.pdbx_description
1 polymer ?
#
loop_
_entity_poly.entity_id
_entity_poly.type
_entity_poly.pdbx_seq_one_letter_code
_entity_poly.pdbx_strand_id
1 'polypeptide(L)'
;LKKNNKKFDLILIKQTIHFFNKNQIKILLTQAKSKLNNKGKILILTLKTKNNKIPCFKKMRVELNKSLKKDKFLFKIIKKNLKNSKEVDFNFKVNIAKKSYLRMIKDRYMSCLLNISAKDLKLGISELNLKLKNQICFTDTLKCITFKE
;
A
#
# COMPACT_ATOMS: atom_id res chain seq x y z
N LEU A 1 -16.19 -28.46 3.74
CA LEU A 1 -15.36 -27.63 2.87
C LEU A 1 -14.17 -28.46 2.38
N LYS A 2 -14.13 -28.85 1.09
CA LYS A 2 -12.98 -29.59 0.51
C LYS A 2 -11.72 -28.74 0.71
N LYS A 3 -10.73 -29.23 1.46
CA LYS A 3 -9.41 -28.59 1.59
C LYS A 3 -8.81 -28.48 0.18
N ASN A 4 -8.78 -27.27 -0.34
CA ASN A 4 -8.12 -26.99 -1.62
C ASN A 4 -6.61 -27.13 -1.42
N ASN A 5 -6.04 -28.25 -1.89
CA ASN A 5 -4.62 -28.57 -1.75
C ASN A 5 -3.75 -27.91 -2.84
N LYS A 6 -4.30 -26.97 -3.63
CA LYS A 6 -3.52 -26.23 -4.63
C LYS A 6 -2.37 -25.49 -3.99
N LYS A 7 -1.20 -25.63 -4.59
CA LYS A 7 0.00 -24.85 -4.30
C LYS A 7 0.30 -23.89 -5.44
N PHE A 8 1.09 -22.86 -5.15
CA PHE A 8 1.36 -21.75 -6.05
C PHE A 8 2.86 -21.46 -6.14
N ASP A 9 3.33 -21.10 -7.34
CA ASP A 9 4.71 -20.63 -7.52
C ASP A 9 4.89 -19.20 -7.10
N LEU A 10 3.80 -18.41 -7.11
CA LEU A 10 3.78 -17.02 -6.67
C LEU A 10 2.49 -16.70 -5.92
N ILE A 11 2.65 -16.12 -4.74
CA ILE A 11 1.57 -15.51 -3.98
C ILE A 11 1.84 -14.01 -3.88
N LEU A 12 0.96 -13.20 -4.50
CA LEU A 12 1.06 -11.75 -4.52
C LEU A 12 0.09 -11.14 -3.51
N ILE A 13 0.61 -10.32 -2.60
CA ILE A 13 -0.16 -9.50 -1.66
C ILE A 13 0.13 -8.03 -1.97
N LYS A 14 -0.78 -7.38 -2.71
CA LYS A 14 -0.57 -6.00 -3.19
C LYS A 14 -1.51 -5.04 -2.48
N GLN A 15 -0.96 -4.08 -1.74
CA GLN A 15 -1.66 -2.96 -1.11
C GLN A 15 -2.89 -3.34 -0.25
N THR A 16 -2.87 -4.52 0.38
CA THR A 16 -3.97 -5.02 1.22
C THR A 16 -3.54 -5.28 2.66
N ILE A 17 -2.22 -5.38 2.90
CA ILE A 17 -1.68 -5.80 4.21
C ILE A 17 -2.10 -4.85 5.36
N HIS A 18 -2.34 -3.59 5.06
CA HIS A 18 -2.73 -2.57 6.04
C HIS A 18 -4.18 -2.72 6.56
N PHE A 19 -5.00 -3.55 5.92
CA PHE A 19 -6.34 -3.88 6.40
C PHE A 19 -6.33 -4.93 7.52
N PHE A 20 -5.22 -5.67 7.68
CA PHE A 20 -5.10 -6.74 8.66
C PHE A 20 -4.54 -6.25 9.98
N ASN A 21 -4.94 -6.90 11.07
CA ASN A 21 -4.29 -6.76 12.37
C ASN A 21 -3.10 -7.73 12.50
N LYS A 22 -2.34 -7.62 13.59
CA LYS A 22 -1.14 -8.43 13.87
C LYS A 22 -1.38 -9.94 13.76
N ASN A 23 -2.48 -10.44 14.33
CA ASN A 23 -2.77 -11.87 14.34
C ASN A 23 -3.20 -12.36 12.97
N GLN A 24 -4.03 -11.59 12.26
CA GLN A 24 -4.44 -11.89 10.90
C GLN A 24 -3.26 -11.95 9.93
N ILE A 25 -2.27 -11.04 10.07
CA ILE A 25 -1.04 -11.08 9.27
C ILE A 25 -0.26 -12.36 9.53
N LYS A 26 -0.10 -12.78 10.79
CA LYS A 26 0.58 -14.04 11.12
C LYS A 26 -0.10 -15.23 10.46
N ILE A 27 -1.43 -15.34 10.61
CA ILE A 27 -2.23 -16.42 10.01
C ILE A 27 -2.09 -16.39 8.49
N LEU A 28 -2.26 -15.23 7.86
CA LEU A 28 -2.13 -15.05 6.41
C LEU A 28 -0.76 -15.53 5.91
N LEU A 29 0.33 -15.12 6.55
CA LEU A 29 1.68 -15.49 6.13
C LEU A 29 1.98 -16.98 6.36
N THR A 30 1.48 -17.56 7.45
CA THR A 30 1.59 -19.00 7.69
C THR A 30 0.85 -19.80 6.63
N GLN A 31 -0.38 -19.41 6.31
CA GLN A 31 -1.17 -20.04 5.26
C GLN A 31 -0.54 -19.84 3.87
N ALA A 32 -0.01 -18.64 3.58
CA ALA A 32 0.67 -18.38 2.34
C ALA A 32 1.89 -19.30 2.17
N LYS A 33 2.73 -19.46 3.20
CA LYS A 33 3.86 -20.41 3.17
C LYS A 33 3.39 -21.84 2.88
N SER A 34 2.38 -22.34 3.60
CA SER A 34 1.89 -23.71 3.42
C SER A 34 1.32 -23.99 2.02
N LYS A 35 1.03 -22.94 1.26
CA LYS A 35 0.50 -23.01 -0.11
C LYS A 35 1.53 -22.73 -1.18
N LEU A 36 2.81 -22.54 -0.83
CA LEU A 36 3.87 -22.43 -1.83
C LEU A 36 4.27 -23.80 -2.39
N ASN A 37 4.61 -23.82 -3.67
CA ASN A 37 5.38 -24.89 -4.27
C ASN A 37 6.84 -24.81 -3.78
N ASN A 38 7.60 -25.89 -3.96
CA ASN A 38 9.05 -25.88 -3.79
C ASN A 38 9.66 -24.75 -4.66
N LYS A 39 10.50 -23.89 -4.08
CA LYS A 39 11.04 -22.65 -4.68
C LYS A 39 9.99 -21.57 -5.00
N GLY A 40 8.77 -21.70 -4.51
CA GLY A 40 7.72 -20.69 -4.62
C GLY A 40 8.08 -19.40 -3.91
N LYS A 41 7.38 -18.31 -4.23
CA LYS A 41 7.66 -16.97 -3.72
C LYS A 41 6.41 -16.31 -3.16
N ILE A 42 6.59 -15.56 -2.07
CA ILE A 42 5.60 -14.57 -1.61
C ILE A 42 6.15 -13.19 -1.95
N LEU A 43 5.36 -12.37 -2.63
CA LEU A 43 5.67 -10.99 -2.97
C LEU A 43 4.65 -10.08 -2.30
N ILE A 44 5.12 -9.20 -1.42
CA ILE A 44 4.28 -8.21 -0.73
C ILE A 44 4.67 -6.82 -1.22
N LEU A 45 3.68 -6.12 -1.81
CA LEU A 45 3.82 -4.74 -2.28
C LEU A 45 2.94 -3.83 -1.44
N THR A 46 3.53 -2.77 -0.88
CA THR A 46 2.83 -1.79 -0.05
C THR A 46 3.47 -0.41 -0.16
N LEU A 47 2.80 0.65 0.26
CA LEU A 47 3.34 1.99 0.16
C LEU A 47 4.64 2.13 0.97
N LYS A 48 5.59 2.87 0.43
CA LYS A 48 6.79 3.26 1.18
C LYS A 48 6.40 4.13 2.37
N THR A 49 6.84 3.73 3.57
CA THR A 49 6.42 4.36 4.83
C THR A 49 7.17 5.64 5.19
N LYS A 50 8.21 6.00 4.43
CA LYS A 50 9.00 7.23 4.60
C LYS A 50 9.17 7.92 3.26
N ASN A 51 9.23 9.25 3.28
CA ASN A 51 9.50 10.08 2.10
C ASN A 51 8.54 9.80 0.92
N ASN A 52 7.26 9.55 1.24
CA ASN A 52 6.23 9.33 0.25
C ASN A 52 5.92 10.64 -0.48
N LYS A 53 6.00 10.63 -1.82
CA LYS A 53 5.86 11.80 -2.68
C LYS A 53 4.47 11.97 -3.30
N ILE A 54 3.50 11.17 -2.90
CA ILE A 54 2.12 11.30 -3.39
C ILE A 54 1.61 12.72 -3.09
N PRO A 55 1.12 13.46 -4.07
CA PRO A 55 0.54 14.78 -3.86
C PRO A 55 -0.66 14.72 -2.92
N CYS A 56 -0.63 15.50 -1.85
CA CYS A 56 -1.67 15.48 -0.83
C CYS A 56 -2.03 16.91 -0.41
N PHE A 57 -3.32 17.16 -0.16
CA PHE A 57 -3.72 18.31 0.62
C PHE A 57 -3.41 18.09 2.13
N LYS A 58 -3.41 19.16 2.89
CA LYS A 58 -2.93 19.15 4.30
C LYS A 58 -3.54 18.01 5.15
N LYS A 59 -4.87 17.88 5.16
CA LYS A 59 -5.55 16.87 5.98
C LYS A 59 -5.30 15.44 5.48
N MET A 60 -5.28 15.24 4.15
CA MET A 60 -4.90 13.95 3.55
C MET A 60 -3.49 13.53 3.96
N ARG A 61 -2.52 14.48 3.99
CA ARG A 61 -1.15 14.19 4.41
C ARG A 61 -1.09 13.72 5.86
N VAL A 62 -1.89 14.31 6.76
CA VAL A 62 -1.98 13.90 8.16
C VAL A 62 -2.50 12.46 8.27
N GLU A 63 -3.62 12.15 7.60
CA GLU A 63 -4.20 10.80 7.65
C GLU A 63 -3.30 9.75 6.98
N LEU A 64 -2.67 10.09 5.86
CA LEU A 64 -1.68 9.22 5.21
C LEU A 64 -0.51 8.92 6.16
N ASN A 65 0.04 9.93 6.83
CA ASN A 65 1.15 9.73 7.77
C ASN A 65 0.76 8.85 8.97
N LYS A 66 -0.49 8.95 9.47
CA LYS A 66 -1.01 8.04 10.51
C LYS A 66 -1.04 6.59 9.99
N SER A 67 -1.57 6.38 8.81
CA SER A 67 -1.60 5.06 8.16
C SER A 67 -0.18 4.49 7.98
N LEU A 68 0.75 5.28 7.44
CA LEU A 68 2.12 4.86 7.21
C LEU A 68 2.88 4.53 8.52
N LYS A 69 2.56 5.19 9.65
CA LYS A 69 3.10 4.81 10.97
C LYS A 69 2.64 3.41 11.38
N LYS A 70 1.35 3.10 11.18
CA LYS A 70 0.80 1.76 11.41
C LYS A 70 1.49 0.73 10.52
N ASP A 71 1.63 1.02 9.23
CA ASP A 71 2.26 0.13 8.26
C ASP A 71 3.72 -0.18 8.63
N LYS A 72 4.47 0.79 9.14
CA LYS A 72 5.84 0.56 9.63
C LYS A 72 5.90 -0.50 10.73
N PHE A 73 4.90 -0.55 11.60
CA PHE A 73 4.80 -1.61 12.62
C PHE A 73 4.46 -2.97 12.00
N LEU A 74 3.53 -3.00 11.03
CA LEU A 74 3.18 -4.22 10.32
C LEU A 74 4.35 -4.81 9.54
N PHE A 75 5.23 -3.98 8.97
CA PHE A 75 6.48 -4.42 8.34
C PHE A 75 7.39 -5.21 9.28
N LYS A 76 7.53 -4.77 10.53
CA LYS A 76 8.32 -5.51 11.51
C LYS A 76 7.75 -6.92 11.75
N ILE A 77 6.41 -7.03 11.77
CA ILE A 77 5.73 -8.32 11.93
C ILE A 77 5.96 -9.21 10.72
N ILE A 78 5.84 -8.66 9.51
CA ILE A 78 6.08 -9.40 8.26
C ILE A 78 7.50 -9.95 8.26
N LYS A 79 8.50 -9.11 8.51
CA LYS A 79 9.92 -9.52 8.54
C LYS A 79 10.19 -10.61 9.59
N LYS A 80 9.57 -10.50 10.76
CA LYS A 80 9.71 -11.54 11.81
C LYS A 80 9.14 -12.89 11.36
N ASN A 81 8.06 -12.90 10.56
CA ASN A 81 7.41 -14.12 10.10
C ASN A 81 7.99 -14.66 8.78
N LEU A 82 8.55 -13.79 7.95
CA LEU A 82 9.25 -14.13 6.71
C LEU A 82 10.76 -13.91 6.90
N LYS A 83 11.39 -14.77 7.69
CA LYS A 83 12.85 -14.74 7.85
C LYS A 83 13.52 -14.87 6.48
N ASN A 84 14.68 -14.22 6.28
CA ASN A 84 15.44 -14.21 5.02
C ASN A 84 14.70 -13.54 3.83
N SER A 85 13.62 -12.78 4.08
CA SER A 85 12.99 -11.99 3.02
C SER A 85 13.90 -10.84 2.58
N LYS A 86 13.94 -10.60 1.26
CA LYS A 86 14.61 -9.44 0.65
C LYS A 86 13.63 -8.27 0.58
N GLU A 87 14.16 -7.05 0.78
CA GLU A 87 13.37 -5.83 0.72
C GLU A 87 14.01 -4.87 -0.28
N VAL A 88 13.22 -4.41 -1.25
CA VAL A 88 13.65 -3.43 -2.24
C VAL A 88 12.57 -2.36 -2.43
N ASP A 89 12.98 -1.18 -2.88
CA ASP A 89 12.06 -0.13 -3.29
C ASP A 89 11.74 -0.31 -4.78
N PHE A 90 10.46 -0.37 -5.12
CA PHE A 90 9.97 -0.35 -6.48
C PHE A 90 9.46 1.05 -6.81
N ASN A 91 10.20 1.77 -7.65
CA ASN A 91 9.89 3.13 -8.05
C ASN A 91 9.24 3.13 -9.43
N PHE A 92 8.15 3.89 -9.59
CA PHE A 92 7.56 4.13 -10.91
C PHE A 92 7.15 5.60 -11.06
N LYS A 93 7.35 6.12 -12.26
CA LYS A 93 6.97 7.50 -12.59
C LYS A 93 5.47 7.53 -12.87
N VAL A 94 4.76 8.37 -12.14
CA VAL A 94 3.35 8.69 -12.38
C VAL A 94 3.29 9.98 -13.15
N ASN A 95 2.55 9.96 -14.26
CA ASN A 95 2.24 11.14 -15.06
C ASN A 95 0.73 11.11 -15.29
N ILE A 96 0.01 12.06 -14.68
CA ILE A 96 -1.46 12.05 -14.67
C ILE A 96 -2.00 13.48 -14.84
N ALA A 97 -3.06 13.62 -15.62
CA ALA A 97 -3.76 14.89 -15.73
C ALA A 97 -4.38 15.31 -14.39
N LYS A 98 -4.26 16.59 -14.02
CA LYS A 98 -4.82 17.13 -12.76
C LYS A 98 -6.30 16.77 -12.59
N LYS A 99 -7.12 16.90 -13.64
CA LYS A 99 -8.56 16.57 -13.62
C LYS A 99 -8.78 15.10 -13.18
N SER A 100 -8.01 14.17 -13.74
CA SER A 100 -8.10 12.74 -13.39
C SER A 100 -7.66 12.48 -11.95
N TYR A 101 -6.57 13.11 -11.51
CA TYR A 101 -6.09 12.98 -10.14
C TYR A 101 -7.11 13.49 -9.11
N LEU A 102 -7.69 14.70 -9.35
CA LEU A 102 -8.71 15.26 -8.46
C LEU A 102 -9.97 14.40 -8.43
N ARG A 103 -10.35 13.76 -9.56
CA ARG A 103 -11.45 12.78 -9.57
C ARG A 103 -11.12 11.57 -8.69
N MET A 104 -9.92 10.99 -8.80
CA MET A 104 -9.49 9.89 -7.93
C MET A 104 -9.56 10.27 -6.44
N ILE A 105 -9.14 11.49 -6.08
CA ILE A 105 -9.26 12.00 -4.70
C ILE A 105 -10.73 12.06 -4.28
N LYS A 106 -11.61 12.62 -5.13
CA LYS A 106 -13.06 12.70 -4.89
C LYS A 106 -13.66 11.31 -4.68
N ASP A 107 -13.23 10.33 -5.47
CA ASP A 107 -13.68 8.94 -5.42
C ASP A 107 -12.98 8.13 -4.30
N ARG A 108 -12.19 8.80 -3.45
CA ARG A 108 -11.53 8.21 -2.27
C ARG A 108 -10.67 6.98 -2.59
N TYR A 109 -9.85 7.05 -3.65
CA TYR A 109 -9.04 5.93 -4.15
C TYR A 109 -8.02 5.37 -3.16
N MET A 110 -7.71 6.10 -2.09
CA MET A 110 -6.81 5.65 -1.01
C MET A 110 -7.57 5.51 0.30
N SER A 111 -7.23 4.49 1.09
CA SER A 111 -7.85 4.21 2.40
C SER A 111 -7.74 5.39 3.39
N CYS A 112 -6.69 6.19 3.33
CA CYS A 112 -6.55 7.38 4.17
C CYS A 112 -7.60 8.47 3.90
N LEU A 113 -8.28 8.42 2.75
CA LEU A 113 -9.34 9.36 2.38
C LEU A 113 -10.71 8.93 2.96
N LEU A 114 -10.88 7.67 3.36
CA LEU A 114 -12.16 7.15 3.83
C LEU A 114 -12.64 7.85 5.11
N ASN A 115 -11.72 8.24 5.98
CA ASN A 115 -12.00 8.90 7.26
C ASN A 115 -12.08 10.44 7.18
N ILE A 116 -11.95 11.01 5.97
CA ILE A 116 -12.03 12.47 5.77
C ILE A 116 -13.49 12.86 5.52
N SER A 117 -14.01 13.85 6.23
CA SER A 117 -15.37 14.34 6.04
C SER A 117 -15.59 14.87 4.61
N ALA A 118 -16.83 14.86 4.12
CA ALA A 118 -17.14 15.40 2.79
C ALA A 118 -16.76 16.89 2.66
N LYS A 119 -16.96 17.68 3.74
CA LYS A 119 -16.53 19.09 3.81
C LYS A 119 -15.03 19.25 3.63
N ASP A 120 -14.23 18.51 4.41
CA ASP A 120 -12.77 18.58 4.36
C ASP A 120 -12.21 18.05 3.03
N LEU A 121 -12.87 17.03 2.45
CA LEU A 121 -12.49 16.52 1.15
C LEU A 121 -12.70 17.56 0.06
N LYS A 122 -13.84 18.27 0.07
CA LYS A 122 -14.13 19.37 -0.88
C LYS A 122 -13.10 20.49 -0.75
N LEU A 123 -12.78 20.93 0.48
CA LEU A 123 -11.75 21.94 0.74
C LEU A 123 -10.36 21.48 0.27
N GLY A 124 -10.02 20.20 0.53
CA GLY A 124 -8.76 19.62 0.10
C GLY A 124 -8.63 19.50 -1.40
N ILE A 125 -9.70 19.19 -2.11
CA ILE A 125 -9.72 19.19 -3.59
C ILE A 125 -9.48 20.61 -4.13
N SER A 126 -10.11 21.63 -3.55
CA SER A 126 -9.86 23.03 -3.91
C SER A 126 -8.40 23.43 -3.64
N GLU A 127 -7.84 23.03 -2.49
CA GLU A 127 -6.41 23.24 -2.17
C GLU A 127 -5.49 22.62 -3.24
N LEU A 128 -5.73 21.38 -3.63
CA LEU A 128 -4.94 20.72 -4.67
C LEU A 128 -5.13 21.36 -6.04
N ASN A 129 -6.36 21.78 -6.37
CA ASN A 129 -6.64 22.43 -7.66
C ASN A 129 -5.84 23.72 -7.83
N LEU A 130 -5.66 24.49 -6.76
CA LEU A 130 -4.84 25.72 -6.77
C LEU A 130 -3.34 25.42 -6.83
N LYS A 131 -2.86 24.38 -6.15
CA LYS A 131 -1.44 24.08 -6.03
C LYS A 131 -0.84 23.28 -7.18
N LEU A 132 -1.65 22.44 -7.85
CA LEU A 132 -1.15 21.50 -8.83
C LEU A 132 -1.21 22.09 -10.25
N LYS A 133 -0.17 21.80 -11.03
CA LYS A 133 -0.13 22.08 -12.48
C LYS A 133 -1.11 21.16 -13.21
N ASN A 134 -1.44 21.51 -14.46
CA ASN A 134 -2.37 20.71 -15.28
C ASN A 134 -1.92 19.27 -15.48
N GLN A 135 -0.62 19.03 -15.54
CA GLN A 135 0.02 17.72 -15.56
C GLN A 135 0.79 17.51 -14.26
N ILE A 136 0.52 16.41 -13.60
CA ILE A 136 1.11 16.05 -12.31
C ILE A 136 2.12 14.93 -12.56
N CYS A 137 3.38 15.20 -12.27
CA CYS A 137 4.46 14.21 -12.38
C CYS A 137 5.06 13.97 -11.00
N PHE A 138 5.10 12.72 -10.56
CA PHE A 138 5.79 12.33 -9.34
C PHE A 138 6.28 10.88 -9.43
N THR A 139 7.22 10.52 -8.58
CA THR A 139 7.63 9.13 -8.42
C THR A 139 6.85 8.52 -7.27
N ASP A 140 6.04 7.52 -7.55
CA ASP A 140 5.46 6.68 -6.49
C ASP A 140 6.42 5.52 -6.18
N THR A 141 6.50 5.18 -4.92
CA THR A 141 7.43 4.15 -4.44
C THR A 141 6.68 3.14 -3.58
N LEU A 142 6.74 1.91 -4.02
CA LEU A 142 6.27 0.76 -3.24
C LEU A 142 7.45 0.07 -2.56
N LYS A 143 7.25 -0.33 -1.34
CA LYS A 143 8.10 -1.28 -0.65
C LYS A 143 7.74 -2.67 -1.13
N CYS A 144 8.71 -3.38 -1.66
CA CYS A 144 8.58 -4.75 -2.14
C CYS A 144 9.32 -5.70 -1.19
N ILE A 145 8.62 -6.63 -0.57
CA ILE A 145 9.19 -7.68 0.28
C ILE A 145 9.02 -9.00 -0.45
N THR A 146 10.13 -9.66 -0.75
CA THR A 146 10.16 -10.97 -1.41
C THR A 146 10.66 -12.03 -0.45
N PHE A 147 9.86 -13.04 -0.22
CA PHE A 147 10.25 -14.27 0.47
C PHE A 147 10.31 -15.41 -0.54
N LYS A 148 11.35 -16.26 -0.43
CA LYS A 148 11.49 -17.51 -1.16
C LYS A 148 11.57 -18.64 -0.14
N GLU A 149 10.90 -19.72 -0.41
CA GLU A 149 11.03 -20.95 0.34
C GLU A 149 12.34 -21.64 0.03
#